data_5ac01336905c92ba642d51bb080ddda6
#
_entry.id   5ac01336905c92ba642d51bb080ddda6
#
_cell.length_a   1.000
_cell.length_b   1.000
_cell.length_c   1.000
_cell.angle_alpha   90.00
_cell.angle_beta   90.00
_cell.angle_gamma   90.00
#
_symmetry.space_group_name_H-M   'P 1'
#
loop_
_entity.id
_entity.type
_entity.pdbx_description
1 polymer ?
#
loop_
_entity_poly.entity_id
_entity_poly.type
_entity_poly.pdbx_seq_one_letter_code
_entity_poly.pdbx_strand_id
1 'polypeptide(L)'
;MNKLIHLGAGPSFIPDEVKKAAIKAMNNFNDSDLSVLEISHRSKEFERVNAESEELLRELLDIPDSFFVIFVQGGATLQNASIPLNFSNEKEKLGYIITGEWSKKTYTDGSKLRKTSILFDGR
;
A
#
# COMPACT_ATOMS: atom_id res chain seq x y z
N MET A 1 -12.77 -16.71 26.92
CA MET A 1 -11.36 -16.63 26.50
C MET A 1 -11.05 -15.18 26.15
N ASN A 2 -10.02 -14.58 26.76
CA ASN A 2 -9.58 -13.24 26.36
C ASN A 2 -8.95 -13.32 24.96
N LYS A 3 -9.54 -12.62 24.00
CA LYS A 3 -9.03 -12.57 22.63
C LYS A 3 -7.83 -11.61 22.61
N LEU A 4 -6.67 -12.10 22.18
CA LEU A 4 -5.50 -11.25 21.97
C LEU A 4 -5.73 -10.36 20.74
N ILE A 5 -5.60 -9.04 20.92
CA ILE A 5 -5.64 -8.07 19.83
C ILE A 5 -4.20 -7.61 19.56
N HIS A 6 -3.69 -7.89 18.38
CA HIS A 6 -2.35 -7.48 17.96
C HIS A 6 -2.42 -6.12 17.22
N LEU A 7 -1.89 -5.06 17.87
CA LEU A 7 -1.89 -3.69 17.36
C LEU A 7 -0.50 -3.31 16.79
N GLY A 8 0.03 -4.16 15.90
CA GLY A 8 1.28 -3.89 15.21
C GLY A 8 1.10 -2.94 14.03
N ALA A 9 2.18 -2.32 13.59
CA ALA A 9 2.20 -1.47 12.39
C ALA A 9 2.10 -2.28 11.07
N GLY A 10 2.22 -3.59 11.18
CA GLY A 10 2.15 -4.60 10.13
C GLY A 10 3.18 -5.72 10.38
N PRO A 11 2.75 -6.97 10.51
CA PRO A 11 1.34 -7.44 10.51
C PRO A 11 0.55 -6.93 11.72
N SER A 12 -0.78 -6.91 11.59
CA SER A 12 -1.69 -6.41 12.61
C SER A 12 -2.93 -7.32 12.74
N PHE A 13 -3.83 -6.94 13.66
CA PHE A 13 -5.08 -7.66 13.86
C PHE A 13 -5.97 -7.61 12.62
N ILE A 14 -6.52 -8.77 12.26
CA ILE A 14 -7.53 -8.91 11.21
C ILE A 14 -8.84 -9.36 11.87
N PRO A 15 -9.97 -8.68 11.64
CA PRO A 15 -11.28 -9.09 12.13
C PRO A 15 -11.65 -10.51 11.73
N ASP A 16 -12.43 -11.21 12.56
CA ASP A 16 -12.77 -12.61 12.30
C ASP A 16 -13.66 -12.77 11.07
N GLU A 17 -14.50 -11.78 10.78
CA GLU A 17 -15.34 -11.74 9.58
C GLU A 17 -14.48 -11.70 8.31
N VAL A 18 -13.42 -10.90 8.31
CA VAL A 18 -12.47 -10.80 7.20
C VAL A 18 -11.70 -12.11 7.01
N LYS A 19 -11.26 -12.75 8.10
CA LYS A 19 -10.62 -14.07 8.04
C LYS A 19 -11.54 -15.13 7.45
N LYS A 20 -12.81 -15.16 7.89
CA LYS A 20 -13.80 -16.11 7.37
C LYS A 20 -14.07 -15.87 5.88
N ALA A 21 -14.22 -14.62 5.46
CA ALA A 21 -14.41 -14.27 4.06
C ALA A 21 -13.20 -14.69 3.20
N ALA A 22 -11.97 -14.45 3.69
CA ALA A 22 -10.75 -14.87 3.01
C ALA A 22 -10.67 -16.40 2.86
N ILE A 23 -10.96 -17.17 3.92
CA ILE A 23 -10.98 -18.63 3.88
C ILE A 23 -12.05 -19.13 2.88
N LYS A 24 -13.25 -18.54 2.88
CA LYS A 24 -14.30 -18.89 1.91
C LYS A 24 -13.82 -18.64 0.49
N ALA A 25 -13.24 -17.46 0.22
CA ALA A 25 -12.73 -17.09 -1.10
C ALA A 25 -11.57 -17.99 -1.57
N MET A 26 -10.72 -18.46 -0.65
CA MET A 26 -9.65 -19.41 -0.97
C MET A 26 -10.18 -20.79 -1.33
N ASN A 27 -11.32 -21.22 -0.78
CA ASN A 27 -11.91 -22.52 -1.08
C ASN A 27 -12.79 -22.49 -2.32
N ASN A 28 -13.62 -21.46 -2.46
CA ASN A 28 -14.54 -21.29 -3.59
C ASN A 28 -14.93 -19.80 -3.69
N PHE A 29 -14.39 -19.11 -4.67
CA PHE A 29 -14.63 -17.69 -4.87
C PHE A 29 -15.91 -17.44 -5.69
N ASN A 30 -16.90 -16.81 -5.06
CA ASN A 30 -18.19 -16.45 -5.69
C ASN A 30 -18.87 -17.64 -6.39
N ASP A 31 -18.81 -18.82 -5.78
CA ASP A 31 -19.42 -20.06 -6.27
C ASP A 31 -18.96 -20.46 -7.70
N SER A 32 -17.75 -20.10 -8.06
CA SER A 32 -17.11 -20.41 -9.35
C SER A 32 -16.44 -21.77 -9.41
N ASP A 33 -16.40 -22.51 -8.31
CA ASP A 33 -15.59 -23.72 -8.09
C ASP A 33 -14.06 -23.50 -8.21
N LEU A 34 -13.64 -22.23 -8.26
CA LEU A 34 -12.23 -21.85 -8.26
C LEU A 34 -11.87 -21.08 -6.97
N SER A 35 -10.64 -21.23 -6.54
CA SER A 35 -10.05 -20.36 -5.53
C SER A 35 -9.82 -18.97 -6.07
N VAL A 36 -9.92 -17.94 -5.23
CA VAL A 36 -9.50 -16.57 -5.60
C VAL A 36 -8.04 -16.54 -6.08
N LEU A 37 -7.19 -17.48 -5.65
CA LEU A 37 -5.79 -17.59 -6.08
C LEU A 37 -5.62 -18.16 -7.50
N GLU A 38 -6.66 -18.80 -8.03
CA GLU A 38 -6.68 -19.42 -9.36
C GLU A 38 -7.33 -18.49 -10.42
N ILE A 39 -7.94 -17.40 -9.98
CA ILE A 39 -8.62 -16.43 -10.85
C ILE A 39 -7.60 -15.53 -11.54
N SER A 40 -7.72 -15.43 -12.88
CA SER A 40 -6.88 -14.53 -13.66
C SER A 40 -7.14 -13.06 -13.31
N HIS A 41 -6.08 -12.26 -13.20
CA HIS A 41 -6.19 -10.81 -13.04
C HIS A 41 -6.84 -10.10 -14.25
N ARG A 42 -7.11 -10.82 -15.35
CA ARG A 42 -7.82 -10.33 -16.54
C ARG A 42 -9.26 -10.82 -16.62
N SER A 43 -9.73 -11.55 -15.61
CA SER A 43 -11.11 -12.03 -15.56
C SER A 43 -12.05 -10.93 -15.09
N LYS A 44 -13.32 -11.05 -15.47
CA LYS A 44 -14.38 -10.14 -15.01
C LYS A 44 -14.58 -10.20 -13.49
N GLU A 45 -14.32 -11.34 -12.90
CA GLU A 45 -14.39 -11.57 -11.45
C GLU A 45 -13.33 -10.72 -10.73
N PHE A 46 -12.10 -10.71 -11.25
CA PHE A 46 -11.02 -9.89 -10.70
C PHE A 46 -11.27 -8.39 -10.94
N GLU A 47 -11.70 -8.01 -12.14
CA GLU A 47 -12.07 -6.61 -12.46
C GLU A 47 -13.12 -6.07 -11.50
N ARG A 48 -14.13 -6.90 -11.16
CA ARG A 48 -15.16 -6.54 -10.19
C ARG A 48 -14.61 -6.33 -8.79
N VAL A 49 -13.75 -7.24 -8.30
CA VAL A 49 -13.08 -7.10 -6.98
C VAL A 49 -12.24 -5.83 -6.93
N ASN A 50 -11.50 -5.54 -7.99
CA ASN A 50 -10.65 -4.36 -8.06
C ASN A 50 -11.49 -3.07 -8.05
N ALA A 51 -12.57 -3.03 -8.85
CA ALA A 51 -13.48 -1.87 -8.89
C ALA A 51 -14.17 -1.63 -7.54
N GLU A 52 -14.70 -2.69 -6.91
CA GLU A 52 -15.32 -2.60 -5.58
C GLU A 52 -14.31 -2.13 -4.52
N SER A 53 -13.07 -2.61 -4.59
CA SER A 53 -12.01 -2.19 -3.66
C SER A 53 -11.69 -0.70 -3.82
N GLU A 54 -11.65 -0.18 -5.03
CA GLU A 54 -11.47 1.25 -5.30
C GLU A 54 -12.65 2.08 -4.79
N GLU A 55 -13.88 1.65 -5.08
CA GLU A 55 -15.10 2.33 -4.65
C GLU A 55 -15.19 2.43 -3.12
N LEU A 56 -14.93 1.32 -2.43
CA LEU A 56 -14.90 1.29 -0.96
C LEU A 56 -13.82 2.19 -0.36
N LEU A 57 -12.63 2.27 -0.97
CA LEU A 57 -11.59 3.20 -0.53
C LEU A 57 -12.00 4.65 -0.73
N ARG A 58 -12.66 4.98 -1.86
CA ARG A 58 -13.17 6.32 -2.11
C ARG A 58 -14.22 6.73 -1.08
N GLU A 59 -15.15 5.82 -0.77
CA GLU A 59 -16.18 6.05 0.23
C GLU A 59 -15.59 6.24 1.64
N LEU A 60 -14.69 5.33 2.07
CA LEU A 60 -14.13 5.34 3.42
C LEU A 60 -13.19 6.51 3.70
N LEU A 61 -12.53 7.03 2.67
CA LEU A 61 -11.51 8.08 2.81
C LEU A 61 -11.93 9.41 2.18
N ASP A 62 -13.18 9.54 1.73
CA ASP A 62 -13.72 10.73 1.03
C ASP A 62 -12.81 11.17 -0.13
N ILE A 63 -12.35 10.21 -0.97
CA ILE A 63 -11.42 10.52 -2.07
C ILE A 63 -12.19 11.18 -3.23
N PRO A 64 -11.86 12.44 -3.58
CA PRO A 64 -12.49 13.13 -4.71
C PRO A 64 -12.21 12.45 -6.05
N ASP A 65 -13.13 12.60 -7.02
CA ASP A 65 -12.99 12.04 -8.38
C ASP A 65 -11.76 12.59 -9.14
N SER A 66 -11.22 13.72 -8.71
CA SER A 66 -9.99 14.30 -9.27
C SER A 66 -8.72 13.52 -8.92
N PHE A 67 -8.81 12.54 -8.01
CA PHE A 67 -7.68 11.67 -7.63
C PHE A 67 -7.83 10.28 -8.23
N PHE A 68 -6.73 9.70 -8.66
CA PHE A 68 -6.67 8.28 -9.04
C PHE A 68 -6.33 7.43 -7.81
N VAL A 69 -7.00 6.28 -7.68
CA VAL A 69 -6.62 5.22 -6.74
C VAL A 69 -5.86 4.16 -7.51
N ILE A 70 -4.64 3.88 -7.08
CA ILE A 70 -3.73 2.96 -7.77
C ILE A 70 -3.21 1.93 -6.79
N PHE A 71 -3.46 0.65 -7.07
CA PHE A 71 -2.88 -0.46 -6.32
C PHE A 71 -1.50 -0.81 -6.90
N VAL A 72 -0.44 -0.55 -6.14
CA VAL A 72 0.94 -0.78 -6.56
C VAL A 72 1.65 -1.76 -5.63
N GLN A 73 2.56 -2.54 -6.20
CA GLN A 73 3.44 -3.42 -5.42
C GLN A 73 4.57 -2.64 -4.73
N GLY A 74 5.34 -3.34 -3.87
CA GLY A 74 6.55 -2.80 -3.24
C GLY A 74 6.30 -2.05 -1.92
N GLY A 75 5.05 -1.90 -1.52
CA GLY A 75 4.64 -1.27 -0.26
C GLY A 75 5.22 0.14 -0.09
N ALA A 76 5.28 0.63 1.14
CA ALA A 76 5.82 1.96 1.46
C ALA A 76 7.30 2.12 1.06
N THR A 77 8.07 1.04 1.01
CA THR A 77 9.49 1.10 0.61
C THR A 77 9.66 1.55 -0.83
N LEU A 78 8.79 1.11 -1.75
CA LEU A 78 8.86 1.56 -3.15
C LEU A 78 8.52 3.05 -3.28
N GLN A 79 7.68 3.61 -2.41
CA GLN A 79 7.34 5.03 -2.42
C GLN A 79 8.57 5.91 -2.16
N ASN A 80 9.55 5.43 -1.39
CA ASN A 80 10.81 6.14 -1.16
C ASN A 80 11.57 6.40 -2.47
N ALA A 81 11.42 5.54 -3.47
CA ALA A 81 11.99 5.69 -4.79
C ALA A 81 11.03 6.38 -5.77
N SER A 82 9.73 6.05 -5.72
CA SER A 82 8.72 6.57 -6.64
C SER A 82 8.57 8.09 -6.53
N ILE A 83 8.57 8.65 -5.32
CA ILE A 83 8.45 10.10 -5.11
C ILE A 83 9.61 10.85 -5.76
N PRO A 84 10.88 10.57 -5.46
CA PRO A 84 12.00 11.22 -6.13
C PRO A 84 11.98 11.08 -7.65
N LEU A 85 11.61 9.92 -8.17
CA LEU A 85 11.62 9.66 -9.62
C LEU A 85 10.52 10.42 -10.36
N ASN A 86 9.34 10.58 -9.75
CA ASN A 86 8.19 11.21 -10.40
C ASN A 86 8.12 12.73 -10.19
N PHE A 87 8.64 13.24 -9.08
CA PHE A 87 8.49 14.65 -8.69
C PHE A 87 9.78 15.45 -8.74
N SER A 88 10.88 14.87 -9.26
CA SER A 88 12.14 15.60 -9.44
C SER A 88 12.92 15.13 -10.66
N ASN A 89 13.78 16.01 -11.18
CA ASN A 89 14.75 15.70 -12.22
C ASN A 89 16.19 15.63 -11.66
N GLU A 90 17.15 15.25 -12.51
CA GLU A 90 18.56 15.06 -12.10
C GLU A 90 19.27 16.34 -11.63
N LYS A 91 18.76 17.52 -12.02
CA LYS A 91 19.34 18.82 -11.66
C LYS A 91 18.84 19.32 -10.31
N GLU A 92 17.72 18.80 -9.84
CA GLU A 92 17.09 19.22 -8.60
C GLU A 92 17.70 18.52 -7.39
N LYS A 93 17.66 19.23 -6.27
CA LYS A 93 18.15 18.74 -4.98
C LYS A 93 16.98 18.54 -4.03
N LEU A 94 16.83 17.34 -3.51
CA LEU A 94 15.75 16.98 -2.59
C LEU A 94 16.17 17.25 -1.14
N GLY A 95 15.28 17.90 -0.39
CA GLY A 95 15.44 18.11 1.04
C GLY A 95 14.71 17.05 1.87
N TYR A 96 15.36 16.55 2.91
CA TYR A 96 14.79 15.55 3.82
C TYR A 96 14.77 16.06 5.26
N ILE A 97 13.67 15.75 5.96
CA ILE A 97 13.51 15.92 7.39
C ILE A 97 13.60 14.55 8.01
N ILE A 98 14.54 14.34 8.94
CA ILE A 98 14.76 13.07 9.61
C ILE A 98 14.24 13.16 11.03
N THR A 99 13.25 12.31 11.34
CA THR A 99 12.60 12.24 12.65
C THR A 99 12.69 10.84 13.28
N GLY A 100 13.32 9.88 12.58
CA GLY A 100 13.47 8.50 13.05
C GLY A 100 14.04 7.59 11.97
N GLU A 101 14.02 6.28 12.20
CA GLU A 101 14.67 5.30 11.33
C GLU A 101 14.03 5.22 9.93
N TRP A 102 12.71 5.34 9.81
CA TRP A 102 12.05 5.28 8.50
C TRP A 102 12.33 6.50 7.63
N SER A 103 12.35 7.70 8.20
CA SER A 103 12.74 8.90 7.46
C SER A 103 14.22 8.90 7.08
N LYS A 104 15.08 8.33 7.92
CA LYS A 104 16.50 8.08 7.57
C LYS A 104 16.62 7.10 6.41
N LYS A 105 15.85 6.00 6.44
CA LYS A 105 15.82 5.05 5.33
C LYS A 105 15.36 5.70 4.04
N THR A 106 14.31 6.52 4.09
CA THR A 106 13.80 7.27 2.93
C THR A 106 14.88 8.19 2.33
N TYR A 107 15.62 8.92 3.17
CA TYR A 107 16.78 9.71 2.74
C TYR A 107 17.85 8.84 2.08
N THR A 108 18.19 7.70 2.68
CA THR A 108 19.22 6.77 2.16
C THR A 108 18.81 6.22 0.79
N ASP A 109 17.55 5.84 0.60
CA ASP A 109 17.06 5.32 -0.66
C ASP A 109 16.97 6.42 -1.73
N GLY A 110 16.48 7.61 -1.38
CA GLY A 110 16.39 8.76 -2.28
C GLY A 110 17.76 9.28 -2.72
N SER A 111 18.76 9.24 -1.84
CA SER A 111 20.13 9.68 -2.16
C SER A 111 20.86 8.85 -3.21
N LYS A 112 20.36 7.63 -3.47
CA LYS A 112 20.86 6.79 -4.57
C LYS A 112 20.32 7.21 -5.94
N LEU A 113 19.23 7.97 -5.95
CA LEU A 113 18.48 8.34 -7.15
C LEU A 113 18.68 9.80 -7.53
N ARG A 114 18.84 10.67 -6.55
CA ARG A 114 18.90 12.13 -6.73
C ARG A 114 19.92 12.77 -5.79
N LYS A 115 20.32 14.01 -6.10
CA LYS A 115 21.05 14.84 -5.15
C LYS A 115 20.16 15.16 -3.96
N THR A 116 20.68 14.98 -2.75
CA THR A 116 19.89 15.15 -1.53
C THR A 116 20.60 16.01 -0.50
N SER A 117 19.84 16.56 0.44
CA SER A 117 20.35 17.19 1.67
C SER A 117 19.42 16.89 2.82
N ILE A 118 20.00 16.80 4.01
CA ILE A 118 19.22 16.77 5.25
C ILE A 118 18.96 18.23 5.64
N LEU A 119 17.68 18.60 5.73
CA LEU A 119 17.23 19.92 6.16
C LEU A 119 17.15 20.00 7.69
N PHE A 120 16.76 18.90 8.30
CA PHE A 120 16.63 18.77 9.76
C PHE A 120 16.83 17.32 10.17
N ASP A 121 17.56 17.08 11.25
CA ASP A 121 17.71 15.79 11.91
C ASP A 121 17.34 15.95 13.39
N GLY A 122 16.19 15.40 13.77
CA GLY A 122 15.61 15.50 15.11
C GLY A 122 15.77 14.23 15.96
N ARG A 123 16.73 13.36 15.60
CA ARG A 123 17.03 12.13 16.35
C ARG A 123 17.92 12.39 17.54
#